data_5325edea7888dae9cc9da579e5ece287
#
_entry.id   5325edea7888dae9cc9da579e5ece287
#
_cell.length_a   1.000
_cell.length_b   1.000
_cell.length_c   1.000
_cell.angle_alpha   90.00
_cell.angle_beta   90.00
_cell.angle_gamma   90.00
#
_symmetry.space_group_name_H-M   'P 1'
#
loop_
_entity.id
_entity.type
_entity.pdbx_description
1 polymer ?
#
loop_
_entity_poly.entity_id
_entity_poly.type
_entity_poly.pdbx_seq_one_letter_code
_entity_poly.pdbx_strand_id
1 'polypeptide(L)'
;KLWIMGPTDEDPDYAKECFTLVDDMKIKDVMFTGRINTSEYIGKMDFTILTSISEGQPLTILEGYGAKKPVIATDVGNCRGLIYGEGDNFGQAGILTHIMNVEEIKDAIVYLAQHPDVCRQYGENGYNRFMSKYTIQDMKNTYADIYKKLSTVKER
;
A
#
# COMPACT_ATOMS: atom_id res chain seq x y z
N LYS A 1 5.35 -15.29 -7.03
CA LYS A 1 6.08 -15.34 -5.75
C LYS A 1 5.57 -14.26 -4.83
N LEU A 2 5.40 -14.58 -3.54
CA LEU A 2 5.01 -13.64 -2.50
C LEU A 2 6.24 -13.26 -1.66
N TRP A 3 6.45 -11.96 -1.48
CA TRP A 3 7.44 -11.45 -0.54
C TRP A 3 6.73 -10.78 0.62
N ILE A 4 6.97 -11.26 1.83
CA ILE A 4 6.49 -10.67 3.08
C ILE A 4 7.65 -9.87 3.65
N MET A 5 7.58 -8.55 3.46
CA MET A 5 8.63 -7.60 3.83
C MET A 5 8.26 -6.95 5.17
N GLY A 6 9.00 -7.24 6.20
CA GLY A 6 8.77 -6.70 7.53
C GLY A 6 9.49 -7.49 8.63
N PRO A 7 9.54 -6.93 9.85
CA PRO A 7 10.17 -7.59 10.98
C PRO A 7 9.45 -8.88 11.36
N THR A 8 10.21 -9.88 11.78
CA THR A 8 9.71 -11.15 12.32
C THR A 8 10.04 -11.31 13.81
N ASP A 9 10.67 -10.32 14.40
CA ASP A 9 11.15 -10.26 15.77
C ASP A 9 10.27 -9.39 16.70
N GLU A 10 9.32 -8.65 16.16
CA GLU A 10 8.37 -7.84 16.95
C GLU A 10 7.28 -8.70 17.62
N ASP A 11 6.83 -9.76 16.94
CA ASP A 11 5.95 -10.79 17.46
C ASP A 11 6.45 -12.17 16.99
N PRO A 12 7.41 -12.79 17.72
CA PRO A 12 8.02 -14.05 17.31
C PRO A 12 7.06 -15.22 17.27
N ASP A 13 6.04 -15.22 18.14
CA ASP A 13 5.06 -16.31 18.20
C ASP A 13 4.16 -16.27 16.96
N TYR A 14 3.65 -15.10 16.60
CA TYR A 14 2.90 -14.92 15.35
C TYR A 14 3.74 -15.21 14.10
N ALA A 15 4.98 -14.75 14.06
CA ALA A 15 5.88 -15.06 12.96
C ALA A 15 6.08 -16.58 12.81
N LYS A 16 6.24 -17.31 13.93
CA LYS A 16 6.37 -18.76 13.92
C LYS A 16 5.10 -19.46 13.42
N GLU A 17 3.92 -18.97 13.79
CA GLU A 17 2.65 -19.48 13.25
C GLU A 17 2.59 -19.32 11.73
N CYS A 18 2.99 -18.16 11.21
CA CYS A 18 3.05 -17.89 9.76
C CYS A 18 4.04 -18.84 9.05
N PHE A 19 5.23 -19.05 9.60
CA PHE A 19 6.21 -19.98 9.02
C PHE A 19 5.67 -21.43 9.02
N THR A 20 5.09 -21.86 10.13
CA THR A 20 4.49 -23.20 10.27
C THR A 20 3.37 -23.39 9.22
N LEU A 21 2.50 -22.40 9.04
CA LEU A 21 1.43 -22.46 8.06
C LEU A 21 1.97 -22.64 6.62
N VAL A 22 3.02 -21.90 6.25
CA VAL A 22 3.66 -22.01 4.93
C VAL A 22 4.26 -23.40 4.74
N ASP A 23 4.93 -23.94 5.78
CA ASP A 23 5.55 -25.26 5.73
C ASP A 23 4.51 -26.39 5.67
N ASP A 24 3.47 -26.33 6.49
CA ASP A 24 2.37 -27.33 6.53
C ASP A 24 1.61 -27.39 5.20
N MET A 25 1.37 -26.22 4.59
CA MET A 25 0.74 -26.10 3.28
C MET A 25 1.71 -26.41 2.12
N LYS A 26 3.00 -26.62 2.39
CA LYS A 26 4.05 -26.88 1.40
C LYS A 26 4.16 -25.81 0.32
N ILE A 27 3.94 -24.55 0.68
CA ILE A 27 4.01 -23.41 -0.23
C ILE A 27 5.48 -23.05 -0.48
N LYS A 28 5.94 -23.15 -1.76
CA LYS A 28 7.35 -22.95 -2.11
C LYS A 28 7.73 -21.53 -2.50
N ASP A 29 6.74 -20.71 -2.84
CA ASP A 29 6.96 -19.39 -3.44
C ASP A 29 6.62 -18.22 -2.49
N VAL A 30 6.80 -18.45 -1.18
CA VAL A 30 6.70 -17.41 -0.14
C VAL A 30 8.08 -17.14 0.44
N MET A 31 8.45 -15.88 0.57
CA MET A 31 9.71 -15.44 1.17
C MET A 31 9.41 -14.41 2.28
N PHE A 32 9.85 -14.72 3.49
CA PHE A 32 9.90 -13.76 4.59
C PHE A 32 11.27 -13.09 4.59
N THR A 33 11.30 -11.79 4.34
CA THR A 33 12.57 -11.07 4.16
C THR A 33 13.17 -10.55 5.46
N GLY A 34 12.39 -10.55 6.54
CA GLY A 34 12.74 -9.77 7.72
C GLY A 34 12.72 -8.26 7.43
N ARG A 35 13.36 -7.49 8.28
CA ARG A 35 13.46 -6.03 8.14
C ARG A 35 14.45 -5.67 7.03
N ILE A 36 13.93 -5.09 5.95
CA ILE A 36 14.73 -4.64 4.79
C ILE A 36 14.37 -3.20 4.42
N ASN A 37 15.21 -2.56 3.61
CA ASN A 37 14.88 -1.28 2.99
C ASN A 37 13.94 -1.52 1.80
N THR A 38 12.63 -1.33 2.01
CA THR A 38 11.59 -1.59 1.00
C THR A 38 11.81 -0.80 -0.30
N SER A 39 12.39 0.40 -0.24
CA SER A 39 12.63 1.23 -1.42
C SER A 39 13.56 0.61 -2.46
N GLU A 40 14.42 -0.33 -2.05
CA GLU A 40 15.34 -1.04 -2.96
C GLU A 40 14.66 -2.19 -3.72
N TYR A 41 13.51 -2.64 -3.23
CA TYR A 41 12.83 -3.83 -3.71
C TYR A 41 11.47 -3.59 -4.33
N ILE A 42 10.71 -2.58 -3.84
CA ILE A 42 9.33 -2.34 -4.25
C ILE A 42 9.20 -2.14 -5.77
N GLY A 43 10.18 -1.52 -6.41
CA GLY A 43 10.23 -1.35 -7.85
C GLY A 43 10.31 -2.66 -8.66
N LYS A 44 10.73 -3.77 -8.03
CA LYS A 44 10.86 -5.10 -8.65
C LYS A 44 9.58 -5.93 -8.53
N MET A 45 8.62 -5.49 -7.72
CA MET A 45 7.33 -6.17 -7.53
C MET A 45 6.39 -5.85 -8.70
N ASP A 46 5.42 -6.71 -8.95
CA ASP A 46 4.36 -6.46 -9.92
C ASP A 46 3.29 -5.56 -9.30
N PHE A 47 2.89 -5.85 -8.09
CA PHE A 47 1.93 -5.09 -7.27
C PHE A 47 2.20 -5.30 -5.78
N THR A 48 1.58 -4.47 -4.93
CA THR A 48 1.66 -4.58 -3.47
C THR A 48 0.33 -5.05 -2.89
N ILE A 49 0.36 -5.64 -1.69
CA ILE A 49 -0.83 -6.13 -0.98
C ILE A 49 -0.81 -5.56 0.44
N LEU A 50 -1.94 -5.01 0.88
CA LEU A 50 -2.17 -4.52 2.23
C LEU A 50 -3.45 -5.13 2.80
N THR A 51 -3.32 -6.05 3.76
CA THR A 51 -4.44 -6.80 4.35
C THR A 51 -4.81 -6.32 5.75
N SER A 52 -4.51 -5.08 6.09
CA SER A 52 -4.76 -4.49 7.40
C SER A 52 -6.25 -4.49 7.76
N ILE A 53 -6.54 -4.63 9.04
CA ILE A 53 -7.90 -4.50 9.58
C ILE A 53 -8.23 -3.07 10.03
N SER A 54 -7.22 -2.23 10.17
CA SER A 54 -7.36 -0.81 10.54
C SER A 54 -6.18 -0.02 10.01
N GLU A 55 -6.46 1.12 9.38
CA GLU A 55 -5.49 2.07 8.88
C GLU A 55 -6.01 3.49 9.05
N GLY A 56 -5.10 4.48 9.08
CA GLY A 56 -5.44 5.88 8.87
C GLY A 56 -5.24 6.22 7.40
N GLN A 57 -4.00 6.56 7.05
CA GLN A 57 -3.54 6.73 5.67
C GLN A 57 -2.28 5.89 5.47
N PRO A 58 -2.38 4.72 4.84
CA PRO A 58 -1.26 3.77 4.75
C PRO A 58 -0.14 4.30 3.84
N LEU A 59 1.04 4.50 4.42
CA LEU A 59 2.22 4.95 3.67
C LEU A 59 2.70 3.89 2.69
N THR A 60 2.50 2.62 2.98
CA THR A 60 2.86 1.49 2.11
C THR A 60 2.19 1.58 0.74
N ILE A 61 0.95 2.09 0.65
CA ILE A 61 0.28 2.36 -0.63
C ILE A 61 1.00 3.48 -1.37
N LEU A 62 1.34 4.57 -0.68
CA LEU A 62 2.03 5.71 -1.30
C LEU A 62 3.45 5.34 -1.76
N GLU A 63 4.15 4.49 -1.02
CA GLU A 63 5.44 3.93 -1.42
C GLU A 63 5.31 3.08 -2.69
N GLY A 64 4.28 2.22 -2.77
CA GLY A 64 3.94 1.46 -3.97
C GLY A 64 3.68 2.36 -5.16
N TYR A 65 2.87 3.41 -4.99
CA TYR A 65 2.57 4.38 -6.04
C TYR A 65 3.80 5.15 -6.50
N GLY A 66 4.69 5.54 -5.58
CA GLY A 66 5.97 6.15 -5.93
C GLY A 66 6.84 5.27 -6.84
N ALA A 67 6.69 3.96 -6.74
CA ALA A 67 7.33 2.96 -7.59
C ALA A 67 6.47 2.51 -8.80
N LYS A 68 5.33 3.16 -9.06
CA LYS A 68 4.35 2.80 -10.10
C LYS A 68 3.78 1.39 -9.95
N LYS A 69 3.58 0.96 -8.70
CA LYS A 69 2.97 -0.34 -8.40
C LYS A 69 1.56 -0.15 -7.88
N PRO A 70 0.57 -0.85 -8.48
CA PRO A 70 -0.78 -0.83 -7.96
C PRO A 70 -0.86 -1.61 -6.64
N VAL A 71 -1.95 -1.43 -5.92
CA VAL A 71 -2.16 -2.10 -4.64
C VAL A 71 -3.45 -2.92 -4.65
N ILE A 72 -3.42 -4.06 -3.96
CA ILE A 72 -4.62 -4.75 -3.47
C ILE A 72 -4.71 -4.40 -1.98
N ALA A 73 -5.79 -3.77 -1.54
CA ALA A 73 -5.92 -3.36 -0.15
C ALA A 73 -7.32 -3.66 0.40
N THR A 74 -7.39 -3.91 1.70
CA THR A 74 -8.65 -3.94 2.43
C THR A 74 -9.26 -2.53 2.51
N ASP A 75 -10.60 -2.45 2.51
CA ASP A 75 -11.35 -1.20 2.56
C ASP A 75 -11.38 -0.63 3.99
N VAL A 76 -10.26 -0.06 4.41
CA VAL A 76 -10.06 0.54 5.73
C VAL A 76 -9.40 1.90 5.62
N GLY A 77 -9.71 2.80 6.56
CA GLY A 77 -9.15 4.15 6.58
C GLY A 77 -9.31 4.85 5.23
N ASN A 78 -8.24 5.47 4.74
CA ASN A 78 -8.24 6.15 3.45
C ASN A 78 -7.81 5.26 2.25
N CYS A 79 -7.82 3.93 2.37
CA CYS A 79 -7.52 3.05 1.24
C CYS A 79 -8.41 3.33 0.04
N ARG A 80 -9.72 3.56 0.26
CA ARG A 80 -10.69 3.89 -0.79
C ARG A 80 -10.32 5.17 -1.53
N GLY A 81 -9.98 6.24 -0.81
CA GLY A 81 -9.58 7.53 -1.40
C GLY A 81 -8.27 7.40 -2.18
N LEU A 82 -7.32 6.60 -1.70
CA LEU A 82 -6.07 6.33 -2.42
C LEU A 82 -6.29 5.50 -3.68
N ILE A 83 -7.19 4.53 -3.69
CA ILE A 83 -7.41 3.63 -4.83
C ILE A 83 -8.30 4.23 -5.90
N TYR A 84 -9.44 4.81 -5.53
CA TYR A 84 -10.39 5.37 -6.49
C TYR A 84 -10.19 6.86 -6.78
N GLY A 85 -9.42 7.54 -5.95
CA GLY A 85 -9.19 8.98 -6.00
C GLY A 85 -10.24 9.78 -5.23
N GLU A 86 -9.80 10.86 -4.63
CA GLU A 86 -10.64 11.83 -3.96
C GLU A 86 -10.27 13.22 -4.48
N GLY A 87 -11.17 13.79 -5.30
CA GLY A 87 -10.95 15.09 -5.93
C GLY A 87 -9.89 15.09 -7.05
N ASP A 88 -9.66 13.94 -7.68
CA ASP A 88 -8.82 13.80 -8.88
C ASP A 88 -9.49 12.90 -9.94
N ASN A 89 -8.96 12.93 -11.17
CA ASN A 89 -9.50 12.18 -12.31
C ASN A 89 -8.47 11.19 -12.89
N PHE A 90 -7.49 10.73 -12.09
CA PHE A 90 -6.47 9.81 -12.60
C PHE A 90 -7.00 8.39 -12.82
N GLY A 91 -8.14 8.06 -12.25
CA GLY A 91 -8.74 6.73 -12.35
C GLY A 91 -8.31 5.78 -11.25
N GLN A 92 -8.72 4.52 -11.38
CA GLN A 92 -8.46 3.48 -10.39
C GLN A 92 -6.97 3.12 -10.35
N ALA A 93 -6.44 2.94 -9.13
CA ALA A 93 -5.01 2.70 -8.88
C ALA A 93 -4.74 1.38 -8.14
N GLY A 94 -5.72 0.50 -8.03
CA GLY A 94 -5.62 -0.78 -7.33
C GLY A 94 -6.97 -1.44 -7.16
N ILE A 95 -7.06 -2.43 -6.30
CA ILE A 95 -8.29 -3.18 -6.01
C ILE A 95 -8.58 -3.12 -4.52
N LEU A 96 -9.82 -2.77 -4.15
CA LEU A 96 -10.30 -2.87 -2.77
C LEU A 96 -10.97 -4.22 -2.54
N THR A 97 -10.74 -4.77 -1.35
CA THR A 97 -11.37 -6.01 -0.86
C THR A 97 -11.99 -5.77 0.51
N HIS A 98 -12.90 -6.61 0.93
CA HIS A 98 -13.40 -6.57 2.29
C HIS A 98 -12.36 -7.12 3.28
N ILE A 99 -12.43 -6.61 4.53
CA ILE A 99 -11.56 -7.07 5.62
C ILE A 99 -11.77 -8.58 5.82
N MET A 100 -10.66 -9.33 5.99
CA MET A 100 -10.64 -10.77 6.22
C MET A 100 -11.33 -11.62 5.12
N ASN A 101 -11.59 -11.04 3.97
CA ASN A 101 -12.16 -11.80 2.83
C ASN A 101 -11.05 -12.37 1.95
N VAL A 102 -10.59 -13.56 2.31
CA VAL A 102 -9.48 -14.26 1.62
C VAL A 102 -9.81 -14.54 0.15
N GLU A 103 -11.08 -14.85 -0.15
CA GLU A 103 -11.50 -15.14 -1.53
C GLU A 103 -11.39 -13.91 -2.44
N GLU A 104 -11.84 -12.74 -1.97
CA GLU A 104 -11.69 -11.50 -2.74
C GLU A 104 -10.22 -11.13 -2.94
N ILE A 105 -9.38 -11.31 -1.91
CA ILE A 105 -7.94 -11.05 -2.02
C ILE A 105 -7.31 -11.98 -3.04
N LYS A 106 -7.62 -13.27 -2.99
CA LYS A 106 -7.17 -14.28 -3.96
C LYS A 106 -7.59 -13.90 -5.39
N ASP A 107 -8.86 -13.55 -5.58
CA ASP A 107 -9.39 -13.20 -6.90
C ASP A 107 -8.73 -11.92 -7.45
N ALA A 108 -8.47 -10.92 -6.60
CA ALA A 108 -7.74 -9.71 -6.96
C ALA A 108 -6.28 -10.00 -7.36
N ILE A 109 -5.59 -10.90 -6.63
CA ILE A 109 -4.23 -11.35 -6.97
C ILE A 109 -4.21 -12.03 -8.34
N VAL A 110 -5.13 -12.98 -8.56
CA VAL A 110 -5.23 -13.72 -9.83
C VAL A 110 -5.54 -12.75 -10.97
N TYR A 111 -6.46 -11.82 -10.76
CA TYR A 111 -6.84 -10.83 -11.76
C TYR A 111 -5.63 -9.97 -12.18
N LEU A 112 -4.92 -9.35 -11.25
CA LEU A 112 -3.75 -8.52 -11.60
C LEU A 112 -2.63 -9.34 -12.22
N ALA A 113 -2.40 -10.57 -11.77
CA ALA A 113 -1.39 -11.45 -12.34
C ALA A 113 -1.70 -11.84 -13.80
N GLN A 114 -2.98 -11.95 -14.17
CA GLN A 114 -3.43 -12.29 -15.51
C GLN A 114 -3.59 -11.08 -16.44
N HIS A 115 -3.62 -9.85 -15.90
CA HIS A 115 -3.84 -8.60 -16.64
C HIS A 115 -2.70 -7.61 -16.43
N PRO A 116 -1.50 -7.85 -16.98
CA PRO A 116 -0.34 -6.99 -16.77
C PRO A 116 -0.50 -5.57 -17.35
N ASP A 117 -1.38 -5.39 -18.32
CA ASP A 117 -1.79 -4.10 -18.86
C ASP A 117 -2.59 -3.28 -17.84
N VAL A 118 -3.57 -3.89 -17.17
CA VAL A 118 -4.32 -3.28 -16.07
C VAL A 118 -3.39 -2.96 -14.91
N CYS A 119 -2.49 -3.88 -14.58
CA CYS A 119 -1.49 -3.67 -13.52
C CYS A 119 -0.66 -2.41 -13.80
N ARG A 120 -0.15 -2.23 -15.01
CA ARG A 120 0.58 -1.02 -15.43
C ARG A 120 -0.30 0.24 -15.38
N GLN A 121 -1.53 0.16 -15.89
CA GLN A 121 -2.47 1.29 -15.88
C GLN A 121 -2.75 1.77 -14.45
N TYR A 122 -3.05 0.85 -13.55
CA TYR A 122 -3.31 1.18 -12.14
C TYR A 122 -2.06 1.77 -11.45
N GLY A 123 -0.88 1.24 -11.78
CA GLY A 123 0.38 1.78 -11.28
C GLY A 123 0.64 3.22 -11.73
N GLU A 124 0.40 3.55 -13.00
CA GLU A 124 0.53 4.93 -13.51
C GLU A 124 -0.52 5.86 -12.89
N ASN A 125 -1.77 5.41 -12.73
CA ASN A 125 -2.82 6.19 -12.08
C ASN A 125 -2.43 6.51 -10.62
N GLY A 126 -1.92 5.52 -9.88
CA GLY A 126 -1.42 5.68 -8.53
C GLY A 126 -0.25 6.65 -8.44
N TYR A 127 0.72 6.52 -9.35
CA TYR A 127 1.87 7.42 -9.44
C TYR A 127 1.45 8.88 -9.69
N ASN A 128 0.56 9.11 -10.64
CA ASN A 128 0.05 10.46 -10.93
C ASN A 128 -0.68 11.05 -9.72
N ARG A 129 -1.49 10.26 -9.03
CA ARG A 129 -2.16 10.65 -7.78
C ARG A 129 -1.16 10.98 -6.69
N PHE A 130 -0.14 10.14 -6.48
CA PHE A 130 0.94 10.36 -5.52
C PHE A 130 1.66 11.68 -5.80
N MET A 131 2.09 11.90 -7.05
CA MET A 131 2.82 13.11 -7.46
C MET A 131 1.98 14.38 -7.35
N SER A 132 0.65 14.29 -7.40
CA SER A 132 -0.24 15.46 -7.38
C SER A 132 -0.46 16.05 -5.98
N LYS A 133 -0.33 15.25 -4.91
CA LYS A 133 -0.73 15.71 -3.56
C LYS A 133 -0.13 14.96 -2.36
N TYR A 134 0.74 13.97 -2.60
CA TYR A 134 1.30 13.16 -1.50
C TYR A 134 2.83 13.22 -1.44
N THR A 135 3.45 14.20 -2.07
CA THR A 135 4.90 14.37 -1.99
C THR A 135 5.32 15.00 -0.64
N ILE A 136 6.58 14.83 -0.29
CA ILE A 136 7.14 15.48 0.90
C ILE A 136 7.02 17.02 0.83
N GLN A 137 7.02 17.58 -0.38
CA GLN A 137 6.86 19.02 -0.57
C GLN A 137 5.42 19.45 -0.25
N ASP A 138 4.41 18.67 -0.68
CA ASP A 138 3.01 18.94 -0.36
C ASP A 138 2.78 18.90 1.15
N MET A 139 3.32 17.90 1.82
CA MET A 139 3.28 17.81 3.28
C MET A 139 3.92 19.05 3.93
N LYS A 140 5.12 19.44 3.52
CA LYS A 140 5.82 20.63 4.07
C LYS A 140 5.00 21.90 3.86
N ASN A 141 4.43 22.08 2.67
CA ASN A 141 3.60 23.26 2.36
C ASN A 141 2.35 23.30 3.26
N THR A 142 1.68 22.16 3.42
CA THR A 142 0.49 22.04 4.28
C THR A 142 0.81 22.42 5.73
N TYR A 143 1.88 21.88 6.30
CA TYR A 143 2.30 22.23 7.65
C TYR A 143 2.69 23.72 7.77
N ALA A 144 3.42 24.27 6.80
CA ALA A 144 3.76 25.68 6.79
C ALA A 144 2.53 26.58 6.80
N ASP A 145 1.50 26.24 6.04
CA ASP A 145 0.23 27.00 6.00
C ASP A 145 -0.56 26.88 7.32
N ILE A 146 -0.54 25.70 7.97
CA ILE A 146 -1.14 25.52 9.29
C ILE A 146 -0.44 26.44 10.31
N TYR A 147 0.88 26.43 10.36
CA TYR A 147 1.64 27.27 11.29
C TYR A 147 1.44 28.76 11.03
N LYS A 148 1.39 29.21 9.78
CA LYS A 148 1.07 30.63 9.45
C LYS A 148 -0.31 31.02 9.97
N LYS A 149 -1.34 30.19 9.74
CA LYS A 149 -2.69 30.45 10.24
C LYS A 149 -2.74 30.56 11.77
N LEU A 150 -2.05 29.68 12.47
CA LEU A 150 -2.00 29.68 13.94
C LEU A 150 -1.25 30.90 14.52
N SER A 151 -0.20 31.38 13.86
CA SER A 151 0.54 32.58 14.30
C SER A 151 -0.29 33.84 14.17
N THR A 152 -1.11 33.97 13.13
CA THR A 152 -2.00 35.15 12.94
C THR A 152 -3.18 35.20 13.92
N VAL A 153 -3.54 34.08 14.55
CA VAL A 153 -4.62 34.03 15.58
C VAL A 153 -4.12 34.53 16.95
N LYS A 154 -2.82 34.49 17.23
CA LYS A 154 -2.26 34.98 18.51
C LYS A 154 -2.09 36.49 18.61
N GLU A 155 -2.28 37.25 17.54
CA GLU A 155 -2.16 38.71 17.49
C GLU A 155 -3.53 39.44 17.65
N ARG A 156 -4.60 38.72 18.03
CA ARG A 156 -5.91 39.26 18.37
C ARG A 156 -6.26 38.94 19.83
#